data_0618264a3045e587eea2dd4f0f035c9a
#
_entry.id   0618264a3045e587eea2dd4f0f035c9a
#
_cell.length_a   1.000
_cell.length_b   1.000
_cell.length_c   1.000
_cell.angle_alpha   90.00
_cell.angle_beta   90.00
_cell.angle_gamma   90.00
#
_symmetry.space_group_name_H-M   'P 1'
#
loop_
_entity.id
_entity.type
_entity.pdbx_description
1 polymer ?
#
loop_
_entity_poly.entity_id
_entity_poly.type
_entity_poly.pdbx_seq_one_letter_code
_entity_poly.pdbx_strand_id
1 'polypeptide(L)'
;AEAKAAEEKAAKEAEKKAKAEEKAAAAAAAKKAKEEEEAKKKAEAEAKAAKEAEEKAKAEAAAKKKAEKKPATTKEAKKQEELQRVKQRAKTIDFKVIGEAESSELKSEVKKGATTLEVANAKDFAESGSAEINDAKGSNIIAWTGKDGNTLTGVSGVTRVFAAKAVLMVKDDLQVIKGIGPFIEEKLNALGITTYRQLANMTAKLETQVNEAIEFFPGRVKRDQWVAQAKILLGMDAKIDEKALKQAEELERVAQKAEGIDFGVLGVASASEADDLQKIKGIGPFIAEKLNALGIYKFSQLANMTSEIEEEVNFAIEFFTGRVKRDE
;
A
#
# COMPACT_ATOMS: atom_id res chain seq x y z
N ALA A 1 -28.72 94.58 27.37
CA ALA A 1 -28.52 94.03 26.02
C ALA A 1 -27.60 92.78 26.06
N GLU A 2 -26.60 92.79 26.93
CA GLU A 2 -25.60 91.68 27.00
C GLU A 2 -26.16 90.34 27.54
N ALA A 3 -27.15 90.35 28.51
CA ALA A 3 -27.73 89.13 29.06
C ALA A 3 -28.55 88.29 28.07
N LYS A 4 -29.27 88.96 27.13
CA LYS A 4 -30.07 88.31 26.09
C LYS A 4 -29.14 87.62 25.03
N ALA A 5 -28.00 88.21 24.74
CA ALA A 5 -27.05 87.67 23.78
C ALA A 5 -26.29 86.42 24.34
N ALA A 6 -26.06 86.39 25.64
CA ALA A 6 -25.50 85.19 26.33
C ALA A 6 -26.45 84.00 26.38
N GLU A 7 -27.73 84.28 26.60
CA GLU A 7 -28.77 83.28 26.64
C GLU A 7 -29.06 82.66 25.28
N GLU A 8 -29.06 83.43 24.24
CA GLU A 8 -29.20 82.95 22.83
C GLU A 8 -28.00 82.15 22.37
N LYS A 9 -26.80 82.52 22.85
CA LYS A 9 -25.57 81.76 22.54
C LYS A 9 -25.55 80.41 23.25
N ALA A 10 -26.00 80.39 24.52
CA ALA A 10 -26.13 79.15 25.30
C ALA A 10 -27.16 78.17 24.71
N ALA A 11 -28.32 78.72 24.25
CA ALA A 11 -29.36 77.97 23.60
C ALA A 11 -28.89 77.28 22.28
N LYS A 12 -28.16 78.09 21.47
CA LYS A 12 -27.58 77.57 20.20
C LYS A 12 -26.50 76.50 20.43
N GLU A 13 -25.74 76.64 21.50
CA GLU A 13 -24.70 75.65 21.86
C GLU A 13 -25.32 74.36 22.41
N ALA A 14 -26.39 74.47 23.20
CA ALA A 14 -27.17 73.33 23.70
C ALA A 14 -27.85 72.55 22.54
N GLU A 15 -28.45 73.30 21.58
CA GLU A 15 -29.07 72.64 20.40
C GLU A 15 -28.04 71.95 19.50
N LYS A 16 -26.85 72.57 19.36
CA LYS A 16 -25.75 71.96 18.59
C LYS A 16 -25.22 70.70 19.28
N LYS A 17 -25.18 70.69 20.60
CA LYS A 17 -24.75 69.51 21.41
C LYS A 17 -25.79 68.35 21.36
N ALA A 18 -27.07 68.73 21.45
CA ALA A 18 -28.16 67.75 21.33
C ALA A 18 -28.20 67.10 19.94
N LYS A 19 -28.03 67.89 18.88
CA LYS A 19 -27.94 67.33 17.50
C LYS A 19 -26.70 66.46 17.28
N ALA A 20 -25.59 66.77 17.94
CA ALA A 20 -24.38 65.93 17.87
C ALA A 20 -24.54 64.63 18.60
N GLU A 21 -25.20 64.63 19.75
CA GLU A 21 -25.50 63.41 20.54
C GLU A 21 -26.52 62.49 19.82
N GLU A 22 -27.57 63.07 19.24
CA GLU A 22 -28.52 62.34 18.40
C GLU A 22 -27.87 61.68 17.18
N LYS A 23 -26.98 62.40 16.50
CA LYS A 23 -26.23 61.86 15.38
C LYS A 23 -25.24 60.78 15.78
N ALA A 24 -24.62 60.88 16.95
CA ALA A 24 -23.73 59.86 17.50
C ALA A 24 -24.51 58.61 17.91
N ALA A 25 -25.69 58.78 18.53
CA ALA A 25 -26.58 57.67 18.90
C ALA A 25 -27.11 56.89 17.67
N ALA A 26 -27.51 57.63 16.62
CA ALA A 26 -27.95 57.06 15.35
C ALA A 26 -26.82 56.28 14.65
N ALA A 27 -25.59 56.81 14.67
CA ALA A 27 -24.43 56.13 14.11
C ALA A 27 -24.05 54.86 14.89
N ALA A 28 -24.16 54.90 16.22
CA ALA A 28 -23.92 53.71 17.07
C ALA A 28 -24.99 52.62 16.86
N ALA A 29 -26.25 52.99 16.72
CA ALA A 29 -27.35 52.07 16.41
C ALA A 29 -27.18 51.42 15.01
N ALA A 30 -26.79 52.20 14.00
CA ALA A 30 -26.52 51.70 12.66
C ALA A 30 -25.31 50.74 12.61
N LYS A 31 -24.28 51.00 13.44
CA LYS A 31 -23.13 50.11 13.53
C LYS A 31 -23.50 48.79 14.18
N LYS A 32 -24.30 48.83 15.27
CA LYS A 32 -24.78 47.65 15.97
C LYS A 32 -25.67 46.76 15.10
N ALA A 33 -26.56 47.39 14.32
CA ALA A 33 -27.41 46.69 13.37
C ALA A 33 -26.61 46.01 12.25
N LYS A 34 -25.55 46.64 11.76
CA LYS A 34 -24.64 46.02 10.76
C LYS A 34 -23.87 44.84 11.33
N GLU A 35 -23.36 44.93 12.57
CA GLU A 35 -22.66 43.86 13.26
C GLU A 35 -23.59 42.66 13.54
N GLU A 36 -24.86 42.93 13.90
CA GLU A 36 -25.86 41.87 14.10
C GLU A 36 -26.24 41.17 12.78
N GLU A 37 -26.37 41.91 11.68
CA GLU A 37 -26.64 41.35 10.35
C GLU A 37 -25.48 40.51 9.83
N GLU A 38 -24.23 40.96 10.05
CA GLU A 38 -23.04 40.25 9.65
C GLU A 38 -22.85 38.96 10.48
N ALA A 39 -23.10 39.02 11.79
CA ALA A 39 -23.11 37.84 12.68
C ALA A 39 -24.15 36.81 12.25
N LYS A 40 -25.36 37.28 11.87
CA LYS A 40 -26.44 36.40 11.40
C LYS A 40 -26.11 35.72 10.07
N LYS A 41 -25.51 36.45 9.12
CA LYS A 41 -25.04 35.90 7.86
C LYS A 41 -23.91 34.87 8.04
N LYS A 42 -23.02 35.13 9.00
CA LYS A 42 -21.93 34.19 9.33
C LYS A 42 -22.44 32.90 9.96
N ALA A 43 -23.39 33.01 10.91
CA ALA A 43 -24.04 31.87 11.53
C ALA A 43 -24.84 31.03 10.52
N GLU A 44 -25.50 31.66 9.56
CA GLU A 44 -26.26 30.99 8.51
C GLU A 44 -25.31 30.25 7.51
N ALA A 45 -24.17 30.86 7.18
CA ALA A 45 -23.13 30.26 6.35
C ALA A 45 -22.48 29.05 7.02
N GLU A 46 -22.19 29.15 8.34
CA GLU A 46 -21.64 28.04 9.12
C GLU A 46 -22.65 26.88 9.27
N ALA A 47 -23.91 27.18 9.48
CA ALA A 47 -24.98 26.18 9.54
C ALA A 47 -25.18 25.45 8.19
N LYS A 48 -25.03 26.18 7.07
CA LYS A 48 -25.10 25.61 5.72
C LYS A 48 -23.89 24.71 5.43
N ALA A 49 -22.70 25.17 5.79
CA ALA A 49 -21.47 24.39 5.65
C ALA A 49 -21.48 23.11 6.51
N ALA A 50 -22.01 23.20 7.73
CA ALA A 50 -22.16 22.04 8.61
C ALA A 50 -23.15 21.00 8.06
N LYS A 51 -24.27 21.44 7.47
CA LYS A 51 -25.24 20.53 6.82
C LYS A 51 -24.62 19.86 5.56
N GLU A 52 -23.89 20.61 4.77
CA GLU A 52 -23.24 20.11 3.57
C GLU A 52 -22.12 19.10 3.90
N ALA A 53 -21.39 19.35 5.00
CA ALA A 53 -20.40 18.41 5.52
C ALA A 53 -21.02 17.12 6.08
N GLU A 54 -22.17 17.21 6.77
CA GLU A 54 -22.89 16.06 7.28
C GLU A 54 -23.53 15.22 6.14
N GLU A 55 -24.05 15.88 5.12
CA GLU A 55 -24.59 15.19 3.94
C GLU A 55 -23.52 14.48 3.14
N LYS A 56 -22.34 15.14 2.98
CA LYS A 56 -21.16 14.56 2.35
C LYS A 56 -20.62 13.36 3.14
N ALA A 57 -20.57 13.46 4.48
CA ALA A 57 -20.17 12.35 5.34
C ALA A 57 -21.17 11.17 5.29
N LYS A 58 -22.47 11.45 5.21
CA LYS A 58 -23.51 10.40 5.02
C LYS A 58 -23.44 9.77 3.63
N ALA A 59 -23.15 10.55 2.59
CA ALA A 59 -22.96 10.04 1.24
C ALA A 59 -21.69 9.17 1.15
N GLU A 60 -20.61 9.58 1.81
CA GLU A 60 -19.35 8.81 1.86
C GLU A 60 -19.49 7.51 2.67
N ALA A 61 -20.24 7.55 3.79
CA ALA A 61 -20.57 6.36 4.56
C ALA A 61 -21.52 5.40 3.80
N ALA A 62 -22.46 5.94 3.03
CA ALA A 62 -23.33 5.14 2.15
C ALA A 62 -22.56 4.56 0.97
N ALA A 63 -21.58 5.28 0.41
CA ALA A 63 -20.68 4.81 -0.64
C ALA A 63 -19.76 3.70 -0.11
N LYS A 64 -19.19 3.83 1.11
CA LYS A 64 -18.45 2.76 1.79
C LYS A 64 -19.29 1.51 2.03
N LYS A 65 -20.52 1.64 2.53
CA LYS A 65 -21.44 0.51 2.71
C LYS A 65 -21.89 -0.14 1.38
N LYS A 66 -21.98 0.63 0.29
CA LYS A 66 -22.21 0.10 -1.06
C LYS A 66 -20.96 -0.55 -1.67
N ALA A 67 -19.77 -0.08 -1.33
CA ALA A 67 -18.51 -0.72 -1.73
C ALA A 67 -18.31 -2.07 -1.02
N GLU A 68 -18.68 -2.19 0.26
CA GLU A 68 -18.67 -3.47 0.99
C GLU A 68 -19.72 -4.48 0.50
N LYS A 69 -20.75 -4.05 -0.24
CA LYS A 69 -21.82 -4.91 -0.81
C LYS A 69 -21.70 -5.13 -2.32
N LYS A 70 -20.67 -4.60 -3.00
CA LYS A 70 -20.40 -5.01 -4.38
C LYS A 70 -19.88 -6.44 -4.39
N PRO A 71 -20.40 -7.35 -5.23
CA PRO A 71 -19.73 -8.61 -5.48
C PRO A 71 -18.31 -8.29 -5.93
N ALA A 72 -17.32 -9.02 -5.37
CA ALA A 72 -15.91 -8.89 -5.73
C ALA A 72 -15.80 -8.78 -7.26
N THR A 73 -15.07 -7.78 -7.74
CA THR A 73 -14.85 -7.65 -9.18
C THR A 73 -14.22 -8.96 -9.67
N THR A 74 -14.43 -9.31 -10.92
CA THR A 74 -13.87 -10.55 -11.50
C THR A 74 -12.35 -10.65 -11.24
N LYS A 75 -11.65 -9.50 -11.13
CA LYS A 75 -10.21 -9.39 -10.81
C LYS A 75 -9.93 -9.77 -9.35
N GLU A 76 -10.72 -9.29 -8.39
CA GLU A 76 -10.57 -9.63 -6.96
C GLU A 76 -10.92 -11.07 -6.66
N ALA A 77 -11.98 -11.60 -7.29
CA ALA A 77 -12.34 -13.01 -7.14
C ALA A 77 -11.22 -13.93 -7.66
N LYS A 78 -10.63 -13.64 -8.81
CA LYS A 78 -9.48 -14.37 -9.37
C LYS A 78 -8.26 -14.28 -8.45
N LYS A 79 -7.96 -13.10 -7.90
CA LYS A 79 -6.87 -12.90 -6.94
C LYS A 79 -7.06 -13.78 -5.69
N GLN A 80 -8.26 -13.80 -5.12
CA GLN A 80 -8.56 -14.63 -3.95
C GLN A 80 -8.44 -16.12 -4.25
N GLU A 81 -8.92 -16.57 -5.41
CA GLU A 81 -8.77 -17.95 -5.85
C GLU A 81 -7.30 -18.35 -6.00
N GLU A 82 -6.48 -17.48 -6.59
CA GLU A 82 -5.04 -17.69 -6.72
C GLU A 82 -4.35 -17.80 -5.36
N LEU A 83 -4.65 -16.90 -4.42
CA LEU A 83 -4.12 -16.97 -3.06
C LEU A 83 -4.53 -18.26 -2.32
N GLN A 84 -5.76 -18.74 -2.55
CA GLN A 84 -6.21 -20.02 -1.99
C GLN A 84 -5.41 -21.21 -2.56
N ARG A 85 -5.13 -21.23 -3.87
CA ARG A 85 -4.28 -22.25 -4.50
C ARG A 85 -2.86 -22.21 -3.93
N VAL A 86 -2.28 -21.01 -3.81
CA VAL A 86 -0.96 -20.80 -3.22
C VAL A 86 -0.92 -21.33 -1.78
N LYS A 87 -1.91 -20.97 -0.96
CA LYS A 87 -2.03 -21.46 0.42
C LYS A 87 -2.07 -22.98 0.54
N GLN A 88 -2.73 -23.67 -0.40
CA GLN A 88 -2.76 -25.12 -0.42
C GLN A 88 -1.37 -25.73 -0.68
N ARG A 89 -0.51 -25.01 -1.41
CA ARG A 89 0.87 -25.43 -1.72
C ARG A 89 1.85 -25.17 -0.58
N ALA A 90 1.46 -24.47 0.48
CA ALA A 90 2.31 -24.30 1.67
C ALA A 90 2.82 -25.63 2.23
N LYS A 91 2.04 -26.72 2.03
CA LYS A 91 2.42 -28.08 2.44
C LYS A 91 3.66 -28.62 1.71
N THR A 92 4.04 -28.03 0.57
CA THR A 92 5.23 -28.44 -0.20
C THR A 92 6.51 -27.77 0.29
N ILE A 93 6.38 -26.75 1.15
CA ILE A 93 7.52 -25.99 1.69
C ILE A 93 8.03 -26.70 2.96
N ASP A 94 9.32 -26.96 2.98
CA ASP A 94 9.96 -27.56 4.15
C ASP A 94 10.33 -26.50 5.20
N PHE A 95 9.39 -26.22 6.10
CA PHE A 95 9.57 -25.28 7.21
C PHE A 95 10.63 -25.73 8.23
N LYS A 96 11.04 -26.99 8.23
CA LYS A 96 12.17 -27.43 9.07
C LYS A 96 13.49 -26.84 8.59
N VAL A 97 13.60 -26.52 7.30
CA VAL A 97 14.81 -25.92 6.70
C VAL A 97 14.77 -24.41 6.82
N ILE A 98 13.67 -23.76 6.41
CA ILE A 98 13.59 -22.29 6.40
C ILE A 98 13.28 -21.70 7.79
N GLY A 99 12.74 -22.51 8.70
CA GLY A 99 12.23 -22.06 9.99
C GLY A 99 10.78 -21.58 9.91
N GLU A 100 10.12 -21.54 11.05
CA GLU A 100 8.84 -20.83 11.22
C GLU A 100 9.10 -19.37 11.57
N ALA A 101 8.12 -18.50 11.31
CA ALA A 101 8.18 -17.12 11.76
C ALA A 101 8.25 -17.10 13.29
N GLU A 102 9.12 -16.25 13.83
CA GLU A 102 9.24 -16.07 15.28
C GLU A 102 7.90 -15.57 15.83
N SER A 103 7.41 -16.21 16.87
CA SER A 103 6.14 -15.86 17.48
C SER A 103 6.20 -15.90 19.00
N SER A 104 5.32 -15.15 19.64
CA SER A 104 5.16 -15.15 21.09
C SER A 104 3.75 -14.75 21.48
N GLU A 105 3.36 -15.01 22.72
CA GLU A 105 2.08 -14.54 23.27
C GLU A 105 2.28 -13.27 24.08
N LEU A 106 1.29 -12.39 24.06
CA LEU A 106 1.25 -11.23 24.99
C LEU A 106 1.07 -11.73 26.42
N LYS A 107 1.90 -11.27 27.35
CA LYS A 107 1.78 -11.61 28.78
C LYS A 107 0.60 -10.94 29.45
N SER A 108 0.26 -9.73 29.03
CA SER A 108 -0.80 -8.91 29.63
C SER A 108 -1.67 -8.27 28.56
N GLU A 109 -2.79 -7.68 28.97
CA GLU A 109 -3.61 -6.85 28.12
C GLU A 109 -2.82 -5.64 27.60
N VAL A 110 -2.92 -5.38 26.30
CA VAL A 110 -2.28 -4.25 25.63
C VAL A 110 -3.33 -3.24 25.21
N LYS A 111 -3.17 -1.99 25.66
CA LYS A 111 -4.10 -0.89 25.35
C LYS A 111 -3.75 -0.25 24.00
N LYS A 112 -4.77 0.34 23.36
CA LYS A 112 -4.56 1.16 22.17
C LYS A 112 -3.51 2.24 22.42
N GLY A 113 -2.57 2.40 21.50
CA GLY A 113 -1.49 3.39 21.60
C GLY A 113 -0.36 3.00 22.57
N ALA A 114 -0.30 1.75 23.05
CA ALA A 114 0.79 1.27 23.88
C ALA A 114 2.14 1.42 23.15
N THR A 115 3.15 1.89 23.88
CA THR A 115 4.52 2.09 23.40
C THR A 115 5.47 1.00 23.88
N THR A 116 4.98 0.07 24.69
CA THR A 116 5.70 -1.11 25.17
C THR A 116 4.78 -2.33 25.14
N LEU A 117 5.34 -3.51 24.85
CA LEU A 117 4.64 -4.79 24.85
C LEU A 117 5.47 -5.83 25.61
N GLU A 118 4.89 -6.46 26.62
CA GLU A 118 5.52 -7.61 27.29
C GLU A 118 5.02 -8.90 26.64
N VAL A 119 5.96 -9.72 26.14
CA VAL A 119 5.69 -11.00 25.51
C VAL A 119 6.23 -12.16 26.35
N ALA A 120 5.74 -13.37 26.11
CA ALA A 120 6.16 -14.54 26.84
C ALA A 120 7.65 -14.90 26.59
N ASN A 121 8.09 -14.75 25.34
CA ASN A 121 9.48 -14.99 24.93
C ASN A 121 9.82 -14.11 23.73
N ALA A 122 10.83 -13.25 23.87
CA ALA A 122 11.38 -12.43 22.79
C ALA A 122 12.83 -12.78 22.44
N LYS A 123 13.33 -13.94 22.87
CA LYS A 123 14.74 -14.32 22.70
C LYS A 123 15.20 -14.24 21.23
N ASP A 124 14.38 -14.74 20.35
CA ASP A 124 14.69 -14.82 18.91
C ASP A 124 14.24 -13.61 18.11
N PHE A 125 13.56 -12.64 18.75
CA PHE A 125 13.17 -11.38 18.12
C PHE A 125 14.38 -10.46 17.96
N ALA A 126 14.44 -9.76 16.81
CA ALA A 126 15.44 -8.74 16.56
C ALA A 126 15.27 -7.53 17.52
N GLU A 127 16.30 -6.68 17.64
CA GLU A 127 16.25 -5.44 18.44
C GLU A 127 15.16 -4.49 17.94
N SER A 128 14.88 -4.46 16.65
CA SER A 128 13.77 -3.73 16.03
C SER A 128 13.10 -4.59 14.97
N GLY A 129 11.82 -4.34 14.70
CA GLY A 129 11.11 -5.12 13.71
C GLY A 129 9.63 -4.78 13.65
N SER A 130 8.89 -5.61 12.94
CA SER A 130 7.43 -5.57 12.86
C SER A 130 6.82 -6.94 13.11
N ALA A 131 5.58 -6.94 13.56
CA ALA A 131 4.84 -8.15 13.85
C ALA A 131 3.34 -7.95 13.65
N GLU A 132 2.64 -9.03 13.44
CA GLU A 132 1.20 -9.07 13.42
C GLU A 132 0.69 -9.64 14.76
N ILE A 133 -0.15 -8.87 15.48
CA ILE A 133 -0.85 -9.37 16.68
C ILE A 133 -2.21 -9.89 16.23
N ASN A 134 -2.49 -11.14 16.57
CA ASN A 134 -3.73 -11.83 16.23
C ASN A 134 -4.51 -12.24 17.48
N ASP A 135 -5.81 -11.98 17.47
CA ASP A 135 -6.78 -12.50 18.42
C ASP A 135 -8.12 -12.82 17.73
N ALA A 136 -9.11 -13.27 18.48
CA ALA A 136 -10.45 -13.62 17.96
C ALA A 136 -11.17 -12.45 17.26
N LYS A 137 -10.74 -11.19 17.48
CA LYS A 137 -11.34 -9.96 16.89
C LYS A 137 -10.62 -9.50 15.62
N GLY A 138 -9.55 -10.20 15.20
CA GLY A 138 -8.77 -9.90 14.00
C GLY A 138 -7.30 -9.60 14.29
N SER A 139 -6.61 -9.03 13.29
CA SER A 139 -5.18 -8.75 13.34
C SER A 139 -4.86 -7.26 13.35
N ASN A 140 -3.62 -6.94 13.74
CA ASN A 140 -3.06 -5.59 13.72
C ASN A 140 -1.54 -5.65 13.56
N ILE A 141 -1.01 -4.90 12.61
CA ILE A 141 0.44 -4.76 12.41
C ILE A 141 0.98 -3.73 13.39
N ILE A 142 2.06 -4.09 14.07
CA ILE A 142 2.82 -3.22 14.96
C ILE A 142 4.28 -3.20 14.55
N ALA A 143 5.02 -2.18 14.97
CA ALA A 143 6.49 -2.13 14.88
C ALA A 143 7.08 -1.78 16.24
N TRP A 144 8.34 -2.17 16.47
CA TRP A 144 9.11 -1.80 17.66
C TRP A 144 10.52 -1.36 17.25
N THR A 145 11.15 -0.53 18.08
CA THR A 145 12.48 0.03 17.82
C THR A 145 13.53 -0.37 18.85
N GLY A 146 13.15 -1.13 19.89
CA GLY A 146 14.06 -1.63 20.90
C GLY A 146 13.48 -2.83 21.64
N LYS A 147 14.34 -3.57 22.32
CA LYS A 147 14.00 -4.76 23.09
C LYS A 147 14.77 -4.77 24.41
N ASP A 148 14.09 -5.04 25.52
CA ASP A 148 14.69 -5.26 26.84
C ASP A 148 14.14 -6.57 27.42
N GLY A 149 14.95 -7.62 27.38
CA GLY A 149 14.51 -8.96 27.72
C GLY A 149 13.30 -9.40 26.89
N ASN A 150 12.16 -9.61 27.54
CA ASN A 150 10.88 -9.97 26.90
C ASN A 150 9.95 -8.76 26.66
N THR A 151 10.46 -7.55 26.80
CA THR A 151 9.69 -6.33 26.57
C THR A 151 10.14 -5.66 25.26
N LEU A 152 9.22 -5.51 24.32
CA LEU A 152 9.42 -4.70 23.12
C LEU A 152 9.17 -3.24 23.48
N THR A 153 10.06 -2.33 23.07
CA THR A 153 10.02 -0.91 23.39
C THR A 153 9.95 -0.05 22.13
N GLY A 154 9.52 1.21 22.26
CA GLY A 154 9.28 2.07 21.11
C GLY A 154 8.22 1.52 20.17
N VAL A 155 7.22 0.84 20.73
CA VAL A 155 6.14 0.20 19.96
C VAL A 155 5.22 1.26 19.35
N SER A 156 4.82 1.01 18.12
CA SER A 156 3.87 1.82 17.35
C SER A 156 2.87 0.94 16.60
N GLY A 157 1.78 1.54 16.12
CA GLY A 157 0.80 0.81 15.32
C GLY A 157 -0.28 0.08 16.13
N VAL A 158 -0.29 0.13 17.47
CA VAL A 158 -1.35 -0.50 18.29
C VAL A 158 -2.65 0.31 18.17
N THR A 159 -3.57 -0.15 17.32
CA THR A 159 -4.80 0.59 16.98
C THR A 159 -6.02 0.24 17.84
N ARG A 160 -5.94 -0.87 18.58
CA ARG A 160 -7.02 -1.36 19.48
C ARG A 160 -6.45 -2.06 20.72
N VAL A 161 -7.32 -2.47 21.61
CA VAL A 161 -6.97 -3.29 22.78
C VAL A 161 -6.80 -4.75 22.35
N PHE A 162 -5.76 -5.42 22.86
CA PHE A 162 -5.52 -6.86 22.73
C PHE A 162 -5.51 -7.52 24.10
N ALA A 163 -6.18 -8.65 24.22
CA ALA A 163 -6.16 -9.44 25.44
C ALA A 163 -4.81 -10.11 25.68
N ALA A 164 -4.52 -10.46 26.93
CA ALA A 164 -3.42 -11.37 27.24
C ALA A 164 -3.54 -12.67 26.43
N LYS A 165 -2.43 -13.27 26.08
CA LYS A 165 -2.30 -14.47 25.21
C LYS A 165 -2.67 -14.25 23.73
N ALA A 166 -2.95 -13.01 23.29
CA ALA A 166 -2.98 -12.75 21.86
C ALA A 166 -1.62 -13.11 21.24
N VAL A 167 -1.64 -13.74 20.07
CA VAL A 167 -0.41 -14.23 19.41
C VAL A 167 0.21 -13.08 18.61
N LEU A 168 1.47 -12.81 18.89
CA LEU A 168 2.32 -11.89 18.14
C LEU A 168 3.27 -12.72 17.27
N MET A 169 3.20 -12.52 15.96
CA MET A 169 4.02 -13.21 14.97
C MET A 169 4.88 -12.18 14.22
N VAL A 170 6.19 -12.38 14.21
CA VAL A 170 7.11 -11.49 13.48
C VAL A 170 6.77 -11.49 11.99
N LYS A 171 6.73 -10.30 11.41
CA LYS A 171 6.39 -10.09 10.01
C LYS A 171 7.20 -8.93 9.45
N ASP A 172 8.16 -9.26 8.60
CA ASP A 172 8.98 -8.27 7.93
C ASP A 172 8.26 -7.69 6.71
N ASP A 173 8.64 -6.49 6.30
CA ASP A 173 8.22 -5.89 5.02
C ASP A 173 9.05 -6.53 3.89
N LEU A 174 8.52 -7.58 3.28
CA LEU A 174 9.23 -8.30 2.22
C LEU A 174 9.38 -7.45 0.94
N GLN A 175 8.62 -6.36 0.77
CA GLN A 175 8.72 -5.47 -0.39
C GLN A 175 10.04 -4.68 -0.44
N VAL A 176 10.79 -4.63 0.65
CA VAL A 176 12.16 -4.08 0.68
C VAL A 176 13.11 -4.90 -0.21
N ILE A 177 12.81 -6.19 -0.41
CA ILE A 177 13.57 -7.06 -1.32
C ILE A 177 13.15 -6.76 -2.76
N LYS A 178 14.09 -6.34 -3.59
CA LYS A 178 13.85 -6.08 -5.00
C LYS A 178 13.30 -7.33 -5.69
N GLY A 179 12.23 -7.14 -6.45
CA GLY A 179 11.50 -8.22 -7.11
C GLY A 179 10.33 -8.79 -6.30
N ILE A 180 10.11 -8.31 -5.06
CA ILE A 180 8.94 -8.64 -4.26
C ILE A 180 8.03 -7.41 -4.23
N GLY A 181 7.00 -7.40 -5.08
CA GLY A 181 5.92 -6.41 -5.01
C GLY A 181 4.78 -6.85 -4.09
N PRO A 182 3.75 -5.99 -3.87
CA PRO A 182 2.67 -6.26 -2.92
C PRO A 182 1.98 -7.62 -3.13
N PHE A 183 1.72 -8.01 -4.37
CA PHE A 183 1.03 -9.27 -4.66
C PHE A 183 1.92 -10.50 -4.45
N ILE A 184 3.21 -10.37 -4.69
CA ILE A 184 4.18 -11.45 -4.40
C ILE A 184 4.32 -11.63 -2.89
N GLU A 185 4.38 -10.54 -2.12
CA GLU A 185 4.39 -10.60 -0.66
C GLU A 185 3.12 -11.28 -0.12
N GLU A 186 1.93 -10.95 -0.65
CA GLU A 186 0.69 -11.64 -0.27
C GLU A 186 0.76 -13.15 -0.52
N LYS A 187 1.35 -13.58 -1.64
CA LYS A 187 1.55 -14.99 -1.97
C LYS A 187 2.55 -15.67 -1.02
N LEU A 188 3.68 -15.01 -0.72
CA LEU A 188 4.65 -15.51 0.25
C LEU A 188 4.02 -15.65 1.64
N ASN A 189 3.28 -14.64 2.08
CA ASN A 189 2.53 -14.68 3.33
C ASN A 189 1.49 -15.83 3.35
N ALA A 190 0.81 -16.08 2.23
CA ALA A 190 -0.12 -17.20 2.09
C ALA A 190 0.58 -18.56 2.17
N LEU A 191 1.86 -18.66 1.78
CA LEU A 191 2.71 -19.83 2.00
C LEU A 191 3.19 -19.98 3.45
N GLY A 192 3.09 -18.93 4.29
CA GLY A 192 3.67 -18.89 5.63
C GLY A 192 5.09 -18.33 5.67
N ILE A 193 5.55 -17.70 4.59
CA ILE A 193 6.87 -17.04 4.51
C ILE A 193 6.65 -15.56 4.74
N THR A 194 7.02 -15.06 5.92
CA THR A 194 6.72 -13.71 6.39
C THR A 194 7.96 -12.95 6.86
N THR A 195 9.14 -13.61 6.91
CA THR A 195 10.35 -13.01 7.46
C THR A 195 11.55 -13.10 6.52
N TYR A 196 12.47 -12.14 6.64
CA TYR A 196 13.77 -12.19 5.94
C TYR A 196 14.56 -13.45 6.31
N ARG A 197 14.46 -13.90 7.56
CA ARG A 197 15.16 -15.12 8.03
C ARG A 197 14.70 -16.36 7.24
N GLN A 198 13.41 -16.50 7.01
CA GLN A 198 12.88 -17.60 6.21
C GLN A 198 13.39 -17.55 4.77
N LEU A 199 13.43 -16.37 4.16
CA LEU A 199 13.99 -16.18 2.82
C LEU A 199 15.49 -16.46 2.79
N ALA A 200 16.25 -15.97 3.77
CA ALA A 200 17.71 -16.17 3.86
C ALA A 200 18.11 -17.64 4.03
N ASN A 201 17.25 -18.47 4.63
CA ASN A 201 17.48 -19.88 4.88
C ASN A 201 17.08 -20.78 3.70
N MET A 202 16.54 -20.24 2.61
CA MET A 202 16.17 -21.05 1.45
C MET A 202 17.40 -21.69 0.80
N THR A 203 17.29 -22.97 0.52
CA THR A 203 18.22 -23.69 -0.36
C THR A 203 17.80 -23.53 -1.81
N ALA A 204 18.70 -23.80 -2.77
CA ALA A 204 18.38 -23.75 -4.20
C ALA A 204 17.14 -24.61 -4.58
N LYS A 205 16.90 -25.73 -3.87
CA LYS A 205 15.70 -26.55 -4.05
C LYS A 205 14.45 -25.81 -3.57
N LEU A 206 14.52 -25.16 -2.41
CA LEU A 206 13.40 -24.39 -1.86
C LEU A 206 13.10 -23.13 -2.67
N GLU A 207 14.11 -22.45 -3.21
CA GLU A 207 13.89 -21.36 -4.15
C GLU A 207 13.02 -21.79 -5.35
N THR A 208 13.30 -22.98 -5.92
CA THR A 208 12.50 -23.55 -7.01
C THR A 208 11.08 -23.89 -6.53
N GLN A 209 10.93 -24.55 -5.38
CA GLN A 209 9.64 -24.92 -4.83
C GLN A 209 8.77 -23.71 -4.49
N VAL A 210 9.37 -22.65 -3.90
CA VAL A 210 8.66 -21.39 -3.61
C VAL A 210 8.24 -20.72 -4.90
N ASN A 211 9.12 -20.67 -5.89
CA ASN A 211 8.82 -20.08 -7.19
C ASN A 211 7.62 -20.76 -7.88
N GLU A 212 7.58 -22.08 -7.85
CA GLU A 212 6.45 -22.89 -8.37
C GLU A 212 5.17 -22.66 -7.53
N ALA A 213 5.33 -22.61 -6.21
CA ALA A 213 4.20 -22.46 -5.30
C ALA A 213 3.48 -21.12 -5.45
N ILE A 214 4.21 -20.03 -5.68
CA ILE A 214 3.63 -18.69 -5.90
C ILE A 214 3.09 -18.49 -7.32
N GLU A 215 3.16 -19.51 -8.19
CA GLU A 215 2.70 -19.44 -9.58
C GLU A 215 3.29 -18.22 -10.34
N PHE A 216 4.60 -18.03 -10.22
CA PHE A 216 5.28 -16.92 -10.88
C PHE A 216 6.32 -17.43 -11.90
N PHE A 217 6.87 -16.49 -12.70
CA PHE A 217 7.85 -16.84 -13.74
C PHE A 217 8.93 -17.80 -13.22
N PRO A 218 9.24 -18.88 -13.96
CA PRO A 218 10.26 -19.84 -13.56
C PRO A 218 11.60 -19.17 -13.23
N GLY A 219 12.18 -19.54 -12.07
CA GLY A 219 13.50 -19.08 -11.66
C GLY A 219 13.58 -17.66 -11.08
N ARG A 220 12.46 -16.95 -10.88
CA ARG A 220 12.44 -15.57 -10.39
C ARG A 220 13.10 -15.42 -9.01
N VAL A 221 12.81 -16.29 -8.05
CA VAL A 221 13.40 -16.25 -6.70
C VAL A 221 14.93 -16.22 -6.76
N LYS A 222 15.51 -17.09 -7.59
CA LYS A 222 16.97 -17.16 -7.80
C LYS A 222 17.51 -15.98 -8.62
N ARG A 223 16.83 -15.64 -9.71
CA ARG A 223 17.24 -14.54 -10.61
C ARG A 223 17.27 -13.21 -9.87
N ASP A 224 16.24 -12.90 -9.10
CA ASP A 224 16.10 -11.67 -8.34
C ASP A 224 16.90 -11.73 -7.02
N GLN A 225 17.61 -12.84 -6.76
CA GLN A 225 18.54 -13.03 -5.64
C GLN A 225 17.92 -12.76 -4.26
N TRP A 226 16.66 -13.18 -4.04
CA TRP A 226 15.94 -12.90 -2.80
C TRP A 226 16.67 -13.42 -1.56
N VAL A 227 17.31 -14.60 -1.65
CA VAL A 227 18.11 -15.17 -0.56
C VAL A 227 19.30 -14.29 -0.19
N ALA A 228 20.04 -13.79 -1.19
CA ALA A 228 21.20 -12.92 -0.94
C ALA A 228 20.76 -11.56 -0.36
N GLN A 229 19.69 -10.97 -0.90
CA GLN A 229 19.13 -9.74 -0.38
C GLN A 229 18.64 -9.89 1.08
N ALA A 230 17.92 -10.97 1.38
CA ALA A 230 17.44 -11.25 2.74
C ALA A 230 18.62 -11.44 3.73
N LYS A 231 19.68 -12.12 3.32
CA LYS A 231 20.92 -12.26 4.13
C LYS A 231 21.54 -10.90 4.47
N ILE A 232 21.62 -10.00 3.48
CA ILE A 232 22.17 -8.65 3.69
C ILE A 232 21.29 -7.86 4.68
N LEU A 233 19.97 -7.93 4.54
CA LEU A 233 19.04 -7.27 5.48
C LEU A 233 19.19 -7.78 6.92
N LEU A 234 19.62 -9.03 7.10
CA LEU A 234 19.93 -9.61 8.40
C LEU A 234 21.37 -9.33 8.88
N GLY A 235 22.15 -8.54 8.15
CA GLY A 235 23.56 -8.28 8.48
C GLY A 235 24.48 -9.48 8.24
N MET A 236 24.05 -10.48 7.48
CA MET A 236 24.86 -11.64 7.13
C MET A 236 25.72 -11.35 5.88
N ASP A 237 26.89 -12.02 5.80
CA ASP A 237 27.74 -11.88 4.62
C ASP A 237 27.07 -12.56 3.41
N ALA A 238 26.80 -11.76 2.37
CA ALA A 238 26.29 -12.22 1.07
C ALA A 238 26.69 -11.24 -0.04
N LYS A 239 26.80 -11.76 -1.26
CA LYS A 239 27.11 -10.96 -2.44
C LYS A 239 25.94 -10.92 -3.39
N ILE A 240 25.67 -9.74 -3.93
CA ILE A 240 24.65 -9.52 -4.97
C ILE A 240 25.38 -9.38 -6.33
N ASP A 241 24.88 -10.07 -7.34
CA ASP A 241 25.25 -9.81 -8.73
C ASP A 241 24.39 -8.61 -9.22
N GLU A 242 25.00 -7.43 -9.20
CA GLU A 242 24.37 -6.17 -9.62
C GLU A 242 23.86 -6.21 -11.06
N LYS A 243 24.52 -6.96 -11.95
CA LYS A 243 24.09 -7.09 -13.36
C LYS A 243 22.80 -7.91 -13.44
N ALA A 244 22.75 -9.03 -12.76
CA ALA A 244 21.56 -9.87 -12.70
C ALA A 244 20.37 -9.11 -12.04
N LEU A 245 20.64 -8.32 -10.99
CA LEU A 245 19.62 -7.54 -10.33
C LEU A 245 19.04 -6.43 -11.24
N LYS A 246 19.88 -5.74 -12.02
CA LYS A 246 19.41 -4.77 -13.03
C LYS A 246 18.55 -5.42 -14.11
N GLN A 247 18.91 -6.62 -14.54
CA GLN A 247 18.07 -7.39 -15.49
C GLN A 247 16.72 -7.75 -14.87
N ALA A 248 16.70 -8.12 -13.59
CA ALA A 248 15.47 -8.39 -12.86
C ALA A 248 14.55 -7.17 -12.76
N GLU A 249 15.12 -5.99 -12.45
CA GLU A 249 14.39 -4.71 -12.43
C GLU A 249 13.80 -4.35 -13.81
N GLU A 250 14.55 -4.62 -14.88
CA GLU A 250 14.07 -4.41 -16.25
C GLU A 250 12.87 -5.31 -16.57
N LEU A 251 12.94 -6.59 -16.20
CA LEU A 251 11.83 -7.52 -16.40
C LEU A 251 10.58 -7.15 -15.57
N GLU A 252 10.76 -6.58 -14.39
CA GLU A 252 9.65 -6.06 -13.59
C GLU A 252 8.95 -4.90 -14.30
N ARG A 253 9.72 -3.94 -14.83
CA ARG A 253 9.14 -2.83 -15.62
C ARG A 253 8.40 -3.32 -16.87
N VAL A 254 8.96 -4.33 -17.53
CA VAL A 254 8.30 -4.99 -18.68
C VAL A 254 7.00 -5.64 -18.26
N ALA A 255 6.97 -6.39 -17.17
CA ALA A 255 5.77 -7.06 -16.66
C ALA A 255 4.63 -6.06 -16.33
N GLN A 256 4.96 -4.87 -15.81
CA GLN A 256 3.97 -3.83 -15.53
C GLN A 256 3.28 -3.31 -16.80
N LYS A 257 3.93 -3.41 -17.97
CA LYS A 257 3.36 -2.98 -19.25
C LYS A 257 2.42 -4.01 -19.88
N ALA A 258 2.31 -5.21 -19.30
CA ALA A 258 1.40 -6.26 -19.79
C ALA A 258 -0.08 -5.83 -19.78
N GLU A 259 -0.45 -4.86 -18.94
CA GLU A 259 -1.82 -4.32 -18.89
C GLU A 259 -2.24 -3.62 -20.21
N GLY A 260 -1.27 -3.17 -21.02
CA GLY A 260 -1.53 -2.55 -22.33
C GLY A 260 -1.69 -3.54 -23.50
N ILE A 261 -1.53 -4.85 -23.26
CA ILE A 261 -1.57 -5.87 -24.32
C ILE A 261 -2.94 -6.56 -24.35
N ASP A 262 -3.52 -6.67 -25.54
CA ASP A 262 -4.82 -7.35 -25.72
C ASP A 262 -4.67 -8.88 -25.73
N PHE A 263 -4.76 -9.49 -24.54
CA PHE A 263 -4.79 -10.94 -24.40
C PHE A 263 -6.11 -11.59 -24.84
N GLY A 264 -7.14 -10.81 -25.19
CA GLY A 264 -8.35 -11.31 -25.84
C GLY A 264 -8.05 -11.80 -27.25
N VAL A 265 -7.12 -11.13 -27.95
CA VAL A 265 -6.64 -11.51 -29.28
C VAL A 265 -5.51 -12.54 -29.21
N LEU A 266 -4.50 -12.30 -28.37
CA LEU A 266 -3.33 -13.20 -28.24
C LEU A 266 -3.71 -14.59 -27.69
N GLY A 267 -4.72 -14.64 -26.83
CA GLY A 267 -4.99 -15.78 -25.97
C GLY A 267 -4.21 -15.73 -24.65
N VAL A 268 -4.71 -16.44 -23.64
CA VAL A 268 -4.10 -16.53 -22.32
C VAL A 268 -3.40 -17.87 -22.19
N ALA A 269 -2.16 -17.86 -21.71
CA ALA A 269 -1.39 -19.06 -21.39
C ALA A 269 -0.74 -18.93 -20.00
N SER A 270 -0.33 -20.04 -19.42
CA SER A 270 0.38 -20.08 -18.15
C SER A 270 1.86 -20.40 -18.35
N ALA A 271 2.70 -19.99 -17.38
CA ALA A 271 4.13 -20.30 -17.41
C ALA A 271 4.43 -21.82 -17.42
N SER A 272 3.50 -22.65 -16.89
CA SER A 272 3.63 -24.11 -16.89
C SER A 272 3.42 -24.74 -18.29
N GLU A 273 2.86 -23.97 -19.22
CA GLU A 273 2.59 -24.40 -20.60
C GLU A 273 3.55 -23.76 -21.60
N ALA A 274 4.61 -23.08 -21.11
CA ALA A 274 5.50 -22.28 -21.94
C ALA A 274 6.21 -23.13 -23.00
N ASP A 275 6.21 -22.63 -24.23
CA ASP A 275 7.05 -23.10 -25.31
C ASP A 275 8.48 -22.52 -25.16
N ASP A 276 9.47 -23.18 -25.75
CA ASP A 276 10.83 -22.63 -25.85
C ASP A 276 10.88 -21.58 -26.98
N LEU A 277 10.55 -20.32 -26.64
CA LEU A 277 10.52 -19.21 -27.58
C LEU A 277 11.88 -18.91 -28.23
N GLN A 278 12.98 -19.37 -27.62
CA GLN A 278 14.32 -19.20 -28.18
C GLN A 278 14.56 -19.96 -29.49
N LYS A 279 13.64 -20.89 -29.86
CA LYS A 279 13.67 -21.56 -31.17
C LYS A 279 13.36 -20.62 -32.33
N ILE A 280 12.71 -19.49 -32.04
CA ILE A 280 12.44 -18.45 -33.05
C ILE A 280 13.73 -17.63 -33.25
N LYS A 281 14.16 -17.53 -34.50
CA LYS A 281 15.32 -16.72 -34.86
C LYS A 281 15.08 -15.25 -34.44
N GLY A 282 16.04 -14.66 -33.75
CA GLY A 282 15.91 -13.29 -33.23
C GLY A 282 15.48 -13.23 -31.76
N ILE A 283 14.91 -14.28 -31.19
CA ILE A 283 14.55 -14.36 -29.77
C ILE A 283 15.67 -15.03 -29.00
N GLY A 284 16.56 -14.22 -28.41
CA GLY A 284 17.57 -14.69 -27.46
C GLY A 284 16.99 -14.89 -26.06
N PRO A 285 17.79 -15.44 -25.11
CA PRO A 285 17.33 -15.76 -23.75
C PRO A 285 16.63 -14.59 -23.06
N PHE A 286 17.23 -13.40 -23.11
CA PHE A 286 16.67 -12.22 -22.41
C PHE A 286 15.41 -11.67 -23.07
N ILE A 287 15.25 -11.82 -24.40
CA ILE A 287 14.01 -11.45 -25.10
C ILE A 287 12.91 -12.46 -24.73
N ALA A 288 13.21 -13.76 -24.67
CA ALA A 288 12.26 -14.76 -24.23
C ALA A 288 11.78 -14.49 -22.78
N GLU A 289 12.69 -14.09 -21.89
CA GLU A 289 12.32 -13.68 -20.53
C GLU A 289 11.41 -12.45 -20.50
N LYS A 290 11.65 -11.45 -21.37
CA LYS A 290 10.81 -10.26 -21.49
C LYS A 290 9.41 -10.61 -22.04
N LEU A 291 9.31 -11.47 -23.04
CA LEU A 291 8.03 -11.96 -23.57
C LEU A 291 7.26 -12.73 -22.49
N ASN A 292 7.94 -13.60 -21.75
CA ASN A 292 7.36 -14.31 -20.64
C ASN A 292 6.90 -13.35 -19.52
N ALA A 293 7.65 -12.28 -19.26
CA ALA A 293 7.29 -11.24 -18.31
C ALA A 293 6.00 -10.50 -18.70
N LEU A 294 5.72 -10.36 -19.99
CA LEU A 294 4.46 -9.85 -20.49
C LEU A 294 3.31 -10.86 -20.42
N GLY A 295 3.55 -12.15 -20.16
CA GLY A 295 2.54 -13.21 -20.21
C GLY A 295 2.45 -13.91 -21.56
N ILE A 296 3.43 -13.72 -22.44
CA ILE A 296 3.54 -14.37 -23.75
C ILE A 296 4.47 -15.57 -23.61
N TYR A 297 3.89 -16.75 -23.58
CA TYR A 297 4.58 -18.02 -23.31
C TYR A 297 4.60 -18.97 -24.48
N LYS A 298 3.65 -18.84 -25.43
CA LYS A 298 3.42 -19.83 -26.49
C LYS A 298 3.66 -19.28 -27.88
N PHE A 299 4.10 -20.15 -28.79
CA PHE A 299 4.18 -19.84 -30.21
C PHE A 299 2.84 -19.39 -30.79
N SER A 300 1.72 -19.97 -30.30
CA SER A 300 0.38 -19.58 -30.74
C SER A 300 0.04 -18.12 -30.39
N GLN A 301 0.52 -17.61 -29.27
CA GLN A 301 0.34 -16.20 -28.89
C GLN A 301 1.12 -15.29 -29.84
N LEU A 302 2.35 -15.65 -30.20
CA LEU A 302 3.15 -14.90 -31.17
C LEU A 302 2.49 -14.92 -32.56
N ALA A 303 1.96 -16.07 -32.98
CA ALA A 303 1.27 -16.23 -34.26
C ALA A 303 -0.06 -15.45 -34.35
N ASN A 304 -0.69 -15.12 -33.23
CA ASN A 304 -1.93 -14.34 -33.14
C ASN A 304 -1.70 -12.82 -33.06
N MET A 305 -0.44 -12.34 -33.08
CA MET A 305 -0.18 -10.90 -33.03
C MET A 305 -0.71 -10.19 -34.27
N THR A 306 -1.44 -9.11 -34.04
CA THR A 306 -1.75 -8.12 -35.10
C THR A 306 -0.62 -7.09 -35.15
N SER A 307 -0.57 -6.29 -36.20
CA SER A 307 0.45 -5.23 -36.33
C SER A 307 0.40 -4.24 -35.16
N GLU A 308 -0.77 -3.96 -34.61
CA GLU A 308 -0.93 -3.09 -33.45
C GLU A 308 -0.33 -3.73 -32.20
N ILE A 309 -0.62 -5.01 -31.94
CA ILE A 309 -0.08 -5.76 -30.81
C ILE A 309 1.44 -5.95 -30.93
N GLU A 310 1.96 -6.17 -32.13
CA GLU A 310 3.40 -6.22 -32.38
C GLU A 310 4.09 -4.92 -31.94
N GLU A 311 3.49 -3.75 -32.26
CA GLU A 311 4.01 -2.45 -31.83
C GLU A 311 3.94 -2.28 -30.30
N GLU A 312 2.82 -2.69 -29.68
CA GLU A 312 2.65 -2.66 -28.21
C GLU A 312 3.67 -3.56 -27.49
N VAL A 313 3.85 -4.80 -27.97
CA VAL A 313 4.84 -5.73 -27.44
C VAL A 313 6.25 -5.20 -27.61
N ASN A 314 6.58 -4.68 -28.80
CA ASN A 314 7.91 -4.10 -29.06
C ASN A 314 8.21 -2.91 -28.16
N PHE A 315 7.22 -2.04 -27.91
CA PHE A 315 7.33 -0.95 -26.94
C PHE A 315 7.46 -1.47 -25.50
N ALA A 316 6.69 -2.50 -25.14
CA ALA A 316 6.67 -3.06 -23.80
C ALA A 316 8.01 -3.72 -23.43
N ILE A 317 8.64 -4.47 -24.35
CA ILE A 317 9.94 -5.13 -24.10
C ILE A 317 11.13 -4.16 -24.16
N GLU A 318 10.88 -2.86 -24.37
CA GLU A 318 11.94 -1.83 -24.42
C GLU A 318 13.04 -2.14 -25.43
N PHE A 319 12.65 -2.64 -26.59
CA PHE A 319 13.59 -2.97 -27.67
C PHE A 319 13.55 -1.95 -28.80
N PHE A 320 14.54 -1.98 -29.69
CA PHE A 320 14.58 -1.08 -30.85
C PHE A 320 13.29 -1.20 -31.65
N THR A 321 12.66 -0.06 -31.98
CA THR A 321 11.42 0.03 -32.75
C THR A 321 11.46 -0.86 -34.03
N GLY A 322 10.41 -1.66 -34.22
CA GLY A 322 10.24 -2.49 -35.42
C GLY A 322 11.01 -3.81 -35.44
N ARG A 323 11.62 -4.22 -34.31
CA ARG A 323 12.38 -5.47 -34.28
C ARG A 323 11.49 -6.71 -34.37
N VAL A 324 10.34 -6.73 -33.69
CA VAL A 324 9.40 -7.84 -33.77
C VAL A 324 8.99 -8.08 -35.24
N LYS A 325 8.64 -7.01 -35.95
CA LYS A 325 8.29 -7.05 -37.37
C LYS A 325 9.45 -7.42 -38.30
N ARG A 326 10.68 -7.02 -37.97
CA ARG A 326 11.87 -7.30 -38.78
C ARG A 326 12.33 -8.74 -38.69
N ASP A 327 12.24 -9.34 -37.50
CA ASP A 327 12.76 -10.68 -37.21
C ASP A 327 11.72 -11.78 -37.52
N GLU A 328 10.51 -11.39 -38.05
CA GLU A 328 9.36 -12.24 -38.52
C GLU A 328 9.08 -13.42 -37.58
#